data_db9f90c991f6638c07f11f1cb1a94d63
#
_entry.id   db9f90c991f6638c07f11f1cb1a94d63
#
_cell.length_a   1.000
_cell.length_b   1.000
_cell.length_c   1.000
_cell.angle_alpha   90.00
_cell.angle_beta   90.00
_cell.angle_gamma   90.00
#
_symmetry.space_group_name_H-M   'P 1'
#
loop_
_entity.id
_entity.type
_entity.pdbx_description
1 polymer ?
#
loop_
_entity_poly.entity_id
_entity_poly.type
_entity_poly.pdbx_seq_one_letter_code
_entity_poly.pdbx_strand_id
1 'polypeptide(L)'
;EISRGLVGSEMCIRDSEFYQRREVKDILAYLLLLNNPQDDIAFERIINVPARKIGKTTVGHLRRHARQYRMPMIDAAREALTIEGLSPRSAKMVAQFVSLYDELSPLVTQPVEELMGQVMVKTAYRDLLANSDKEEDQQRLANIDELLSAAREYDDEVGEEGGLEGFLEQASLVADTDALHTENDKITLMTLHAAKGLEFPCVYIVACEDNLIPHSRSKNDPDQIEEERRLLFVGITRAEEELQLSLAHYRTLRGSDFPTSASPFLLELPREQMDVRDMGLGSRFDLPDFMPETDVEMTFETPWEGDADFSADSSPEEEVYDDQGANSG
;
A
#
# COMPACT_ATOMS: atom_id res chain seq x y z
N GLU A 1 -36.03 -26.53 -4.28
CA GLU A 1 -35.00 -26.40 -5.33
C GLU A 1 -35.07 -25.02 -5.99
N ILE A 2 -34.78 -23.95 -5.27
CA ILE A 2 -34.34 -22.62 -5.70
C ILE A 2 -33.99 -21.87 -4.42
N SER A 3 -32.75 -21.97 -3.93
CA SER A 3 -32.26 -21.08 -2.89
C SER A 3 -30.72 -21.13 -2.86
N ARG A 4 -30.13 -20.66 -3.97
CA ARG A 4 -28.71 -20.37 -4.10
C ARG A 4 -28.52 -19.11 -4.94
N GLY A 5 -29.01 -17.96 -4.48
CA GLY A 5 -28.93 -16.75 -5.27
C GLY A 5 -29.11 -15.42 -4.54
N LEU A 6 -29.08 -15.40 -3.21
CA LEU A 6 -29.32 -14.15 -2.46
C LEU A 6 -28.37 -13.94 -1.27
N VAL A 7 -27.28 -14.71 -1.18
CA VAL A 7 -26.32 -14.55 -0.08
C VAL A 7 -25.22 -13.53 -0.39
N GLY A 8 -25.00 -13.17 -1.67
CA GLY A 8 -23.92 -12.27 -2.06
C GLY A 8 -24.23 -10.76 -1.98
N SER A 9 -25.50 -10.35 -2.08
CA SER A 9 -25.82 -8.91 -2.17
C SER A 9 -26.09 -8.23 -0.82
N GLU A 10 -26.49 -8.99 0.20
CA GLU A 10 -26.66 -8.43 1.56
C GLU A 10 -25.33 -8.36 2.34
N MET A 11 -24.32 -9.15 1.96
CA MET A 11 -23.01 -9.13 2.58
C MET A 11 -22.19 -7.90 2.15
N CYS A 12 -22.27 -7.51 0.87
CA CYS A 12 -21.54 -6.32 0.36
C CYS A 12 -22.00 -4.98 0.99
N ILE A 13 -23.28 -4.84 1.36
CA ILE A 13 -23.79 -3.58 1.94
C ILE A 13 -23.45 -3.46 3.44
N ARG A 14 -23.26 -4.58 4.14
CA ARG A 14 -22.79 -4.57 5.54
C ARG A 14 -21.30 -4.33 5.67
N ASP A 15 -20.49 -4.74 4.69
CA ASP A 15 -19.03 -4.67 4.74
C ASP A 15 -18.49 -3.25 4.64
N SER A 16 -19.13 -2.36 3.88
CA SER A 16 -18.66 -0.97 3.71
C SER A 16 -18.85 -0.14 5.00
N GLU A 17 -19.99 -0.24 5.69
CA GLU A 17 -20.21 0.40 6.98
C GLU A 17 -19.25 -0.14 8.07
N PHE A 18 -18.83 -1.40 7.95
CA PHE A 18 -17.91 -2.03 8.87
C PHE A 18 -16.54 -1.34 8.88
N TYR A 19 -15.94 -1.13 7.71
CA TYR A 19 -14.63 -0.46 7.60
C TYR A 19 -14.70 1.04 7.95
N GLN A 20 -15.89 1.65 7.99
CA GLN A 20 -16.09 3.03 8.43
C GLN A 20 -16.13 3.18 9.96
N ARG A 21 -16.27 2.10 10.73
CA ARG A 21 -16.30 2.11 12.20
C ARG A 21 -14.98 2.63 12.76
N ARG A 22 -15.09 3.40 13.83
CA ARG A 22 -13.94 4.11 14.42
C ARG A 22 -12.81 3.17 14.81
N GLU A 23 -13.12 2.11 15.54
CA GLU A 23 -12.16 1.11 16.03
C GLU A 23 -11.48 0.35 14.91
N VAL A 24 -12.21 0.01 13.85
CA VAL A 24 -11.67 -0.61 12.64
C VAL A 24 -10.67 0.33 11.96
N LYS A 25 -11.07 1.60 11.74
CA LYS A 25 -10.18 2.62 11.19
C LYS A 25 -8.95 2.88 12.06
N ASP A 26 -9.07 2.76 13.38
CA ASP A 26 -7.95 2.95 14.29
C ASP A 26 -6.92 1.81 14.12
N ILE A 27 -7.36 0.57 14.03
CA ILE A 27 -6.46 -0.58 13.77
C ILE A 27 -5.86 -0.50 12.36
N LEU A 28 -6.69 -0.23 11.34
CA LEU A 28 -6.18 -0.06 9.97
C LEU A 28 -5.14 1.05 9.86
N ALA A 29 -5.29 2.15 10.59
CA ALA A 29 -4.31 3.23 10.59
C ALA A 29 -2.96 2.80 11.23
N TYR A 30 -2.95 1.87 12.20
CA TYR A 30 -1.70 1.24 12.64
C TYR A 30 -1.05 0.45 11.50
N LEU A 31 -1.82 -0.36 10.81
CA LEU A 31 -1.34 -1.17 9.70
C LEU A 31 -0.85 -0.31 8.53
N LEU A 32 -1.58 0.77 8.19
CA LEU A 32 -1.20 1.73 7.17
C LEU A 32 0.14 2.41 7.48
N LEU A 33 0.33 2.88 8.73
CA LEU A 33 1.59 3.50 9.13
C LEU A 33 2.76 2.49 9.12
N LEU A 34 2.51 1.23 9.49
CA LEU A 34 3.52 0.17 9.44
C LEU A 34 3.90 -0.18 8.00
N ASN A 35 2.92 -0.20 7.08
CA ASN A 35 3.15 -0.42 5.66
C ASN A 35 3.85 0.77 4.98
N ASN A 36 3.44 1.99 5.32
CA ASN A 36 4.02 3.21 4.78
C ASN A 36 4.36 4.23 5.89
N PRO A 37 5.63 4.32 6.29
CA PRO A 37 6.08 5.29 7.30
C PRO A 37 5.85 6.76 6.94
N GLN A 38 5.55 7.06 5.67
CA GLN A 38 5.27 8.42 5.22
C GLN A 38 3.79 8.81 5.32
N ASP A 39 2.94 7.90 5.82
CA ASP A 39 1.52 8.19 6.03
C ASP A 39 1.30 9.04 7.29
N ASP A 40 1.42 10.34 7.11
CA ASP A 40 1.20 11.33 8.18
C ASP A 40 -0.25 11.33 8.68
N ILE A 41 -1.23 10.93 7.86
CA ILE A 41 -2.65 10.87 8.24
C ILE A 41 -2.86 9.70 9.21
N ALA A 42 -2.34 8.53 8.86
CA ALA A 42 -2.36 7.37 9.73
C ALA A 42 -1.63 7.65 11.05
N PHE A 43 -0.44 8.28 10.99
CA PHE A 43 0.31 8.70 12.17
C PHE A 43 -0.52 9.59 13.10
N GLU A 44 -1.11 10.68 12.57
CA GLU A 44 -1.89 11.62 13.37
C GLU A 44 -3.12 10.97 14.01
N ARG A 45 -3.70 9.99 13.33
CA ARG A 45 -4.83 9.24 13.85
C ARG A 45 -4.45 8.41 15.07
N ILE A 46 -3.33 7.68 15.02
CA ILE A 46 -3.00 6.66 16.03
C ILE A 46 -2.06 7.12 17.14
N ILE A 47 -1.35 8.22 16.99
CA ILE A 47 -0.36 8.66 17.98
C ILE A 47 -0.94 8.78 19.40
N ASN A 48 -2.22 9.08 19.52
CA ASN A 48 -2.94 9.16 20.80
C ASN A 48 -4.11 8.17 20.90
N VAL A 49 -4.07 7.07 20.17
CA VAL A 49 -5.08 5.99 20.21
C VAL A 49 -4.38 4.66 20.44
N PRO A 50 -4.61 3.97 21.56
CA PRO A 50 -5.31 4.41 22.78
C PRO A 50 -4.71 5.68 23.41
N ALA A 51 -5.44 6.31 24.32
CA ALA A 51 -5.06 7.60 24.91
C ALA A 51 -3.68 7.57 25.62
N ARG A 52 -2.68 8.28 25.07
CA ARG A 52 -1.28 8.38 25.57
C ARG A 52 -0.94 9.74 26.15
N LYS A 53 -1.94 10.60 26.37
CA LYS A 53 -1.75 11.98 26.82
C LYS A 53 -0.97 12.86 25.84
N ILE A 54 -1.00 12.51 24.56
CA ILE A 54 -0.44 13.30 23.47
C ILE A 54 -1.55 14.17 22.90
N GLY A 55 -1.52 15.46 23.23
CA GLY A 55 -2.57 16.41 22.82
C GLY A 55 -2.31 17.04 21.46
N LYS A 56 -3.34 17.74 20.94
CA LYS A 56 -3.28 18.44 19.64
C LYS A 56 -2.10 19.42 19.53
N THR A 57 -1.73 20.09 20.62
CA THR A 57 -0.58 21.00 20.66
C THR A 57 0.73 20.27 20.38
N THR A 58 0.93 19.09 21.00
CA THR A 58 2.11 18.24 20.77
C THR A 58 2.18 17.81 19.30
N VAL A 59 1.08 17.30 18.76
CA VAL A 59 0.98 16.93 17.31
C VAL A 59 1.27 18.13 16.42
N GLY A 60 0.80 19.34 16.79
CA GLY A 60 1.08 20.57 16.06
C GLY A 60 2.56 20.95 16.03
N HIS A 61 3.32 20.69 17.11
CA HIS A 61 4.78 20.88 17.13
C HIS A 61 5.49 19.86 16.22
N LEU A 62 5.10 18.57 16.28
CA LEU A 62 5.64 17.53 15.41
C LEU A 62 5.40 17.86 13.93
N ARG A 63 4.17 18.22 13.56
CA ARG A 63 3.81 18.58 12.18
C ARG A 63 4.62 19.78 11.66
N ARG A 64 4.84 20.80 12.49
CA ARG A 64 5.64 21.96 12.12
C ARG A 64 7.08 21.58 11.88
N HIS A 65 7.66 20.74 12.75
CA HIS A 65 9.02 20.23 12.62
C HIS A 65 9.16 19.37 11.35
N ALA A 66 8.25 18.42 11.13
CA ALA A 66 8.22 17.58 9.93
C ALA A 66 8.20 18.41 8.65
N ARG A 67 7.34 19.45 8.57
CA ARG A 67 7.28 20.35 7.41
C ARG A 67 8.54 21.18 7.23
N GLN A 68 9.12 21.68 8.32
CA GLN A 68 10.34 22.49 8.28
C GLN A 68 11.53 21.70 7.70
N TYR A 69 11.67 20.44 8.09
CA TYR A 69 12.77 19.58 7.68
C TYR A 69 12.42 18.62 6.54
N ARG A 70 11.18 18.70 6.01
CA ARG A 70 10.67 17.86 4.92
C ARG A 70 10.83 16.36 5.19
N MET A 71 10.45 15.94 6.38
CA MET A 71 10.51 14.55 6.84
C MET A 71 9.11 14.06 7.24
N PRO A 72 8.88 12.74 7.24
CA PRO A 72 7.66 12.13 7.77
C PRO A 72 7.41 12.46 9.24
N MET A 73 6.15 12.44 9.68
CA MET A 73 5.78 12.70 11.07
C MET A 73 6.40 11.71 12.06
N ILE A 74 6.61 10.45 11.65
CA ILE A 74 7.26 9.43 12.49
C ILE A 74 8.73 9.78 12.76
N ASP A 75 9.44 10.32 11.77
CA ASP A 75 10.84 10.74 11.92
C ASP A 75 10.94 12.02 12.77
N ALA A 76 10.02 12.96 12.57
CA ALA A 76 9.91 14.11 13.47
C ALA A 76 9.61 13.68 14.93
N ALA A 77 8.84 12.62 15.14
CA ALA A 77 8.58 12.06 16.45
C ALA A 77 9.82 11.42 17.10
N ARG A 78 10.75 10.85 16.30
CA ARG A 78 12.05 10.36 16.79
C ARG A 78 12.90 11.49 17.36
N GLU A 79 12.77 12.68 16.81
CA GLU A 79 13.48 13.89 17.22
C GLU A 79 12.74 14.70 18.32
N ALA A 80 11.66 14.14 18.91
CA ALA A 80 10.78 14.86 19.84
C ALA A 80 11.48 15.55 21.01
N LEU A 81 12.65 15.05 21.46
CA LEU A 81 13.43 15.65 22.54
C LEU A 81 14.16 16.93 22.12
N THR A 82 14.37 17.17 20.83
CA THR A 82 15.09 18.32 20.28
C THR A 82 14.13 19.40 19.76
N ILE A 83 12.84 19.11 19.67
CA ILE A 83 11.83 20.04 19.13
C ILE A 83 11.59 21.19 20.12
N GLU A 84 11.86 22.40 19.68
CA GLU A 84 11.63 23.61 20.47
C GLU A 84 10.14 23.79 20.78
N GLY A 85 9.84 24.13 22.04
CA GLY A 85 8.46 24.32 22.52
C GLY A 85 7.74 23.02 22.92
N LEU A 86 8.36 21.86 22.77
CA LEU A 86 7.82 20.60 23.26
C LEU A 86 8.26 20.36 24.71
N SER A 87 7.30 20.12 25.62
CA SER A 87 7.66 19.84 27.02
C SER A 87 8.38 18.48 27.14
N PRO A 88 9.34 18.33 28.09
CA PRO A 88 10.03 17.04 28.30
C PRO A 88 9.07 15.88 28.57
N ARG A 89 7.94 16.16 29.21
CA ARG A 89 6.89 15.17 29.47
C ARG A 89 6.21 14.73 28.20
N SER A 90 5.85 15.67 27.31
CA SER A 90 5.24 15.36 26.02
C SER A 90 6.22 14.61 25.11
N ALA A 91 7.48 15.05 25.06
CA ALA A 91 8.53 14.38 24.30
C ALA A 91 8.73 12.92 24.76
N LYS A 92 8.68 12.66 26.08
CA LYS A 92 8.74 11.29 26.61
C LYS A 92 7.54 10.43 26.15
N MET A 93 6.32 10.99 26.11
CA MET A 93 5.14 10.24 25.64
C MET A 93 5.25 9.92 24.14
N VAL A 94 5.76 10.86 23.35
CA VAL A 94 6.02 10.66 21.92
C VAL A 94 7.10 9.57 21.73
N ALA A 95 8.20 9.62 22.47
CA ALA A 95 9.25 8.61 22.41
C ALA A 95 8.74 7.20 22.76
N GLN A 96 7.79 7.07 23.70
CA GLN A 96 7.14 5.79 23.99
C GLN A 96 6.31 5.28 22.82
N PHE A 97 5.62 6.16 22.10
CA PHE A 97 4.91 5.77 20.87
C PHE A 97 5.89 5.34 19.77
N VAL A 98 7.00 6.04 19.60
CA VAL A 98 8.06 5.66 18.65
C VAL A 98 8.63 4.28 19.00
N SER A 99 8.93 4.01 20.28
CA SER A 99 9.39 2.68 20.71
C SER A 99 8.39 1.59 20.35
N LEU A 100 7.09 1.83 20.56
CA LEU A 100 6.03 0.91 20.19
C LEU A 100 6.01 0.65 18.67
N TYR A 101 6.14 1.69 17.86
CA TYR A 101 6.22 1.59 16.41
C TYR A 101 7.46 0.77 15.98
N ASP A 102 8.62 1.03 16.57
CA ASP A 102 9.87 0.33 16.28
C ASP A 102 9.83 -1.16 16.67
N GLU A 103 9.04 -1.51 17.70
CA GLU A 103 8.79 -2.90 18.06
C GLU A 103 7.83 -3.64 17.11
N LEU A 104 6.92 -2.91 16.46
CA LEU A 104 5.94 -3.46 15.52
C LEU A 104 6.48 -3.53 14.09
N SER A 105 7.30 -2.56 13.69
CA SER A 105 7.81 -2.42 12.32
C SER A 105 8.49 -3.69 11.76
N PRO A 106 9.31 -4.45 12.53
CA PRO A 106 9.91 -5.70 12.02
C PRO A 106 8.89 -6.82 11.74
N LEU A 107 7.66 -6.71 12.27
CA LEU A 107 6.62 -7.73 12.16
C LEU A 107 5.79 -7.62 10.88
N VAL A 108 6.05 -6.63 10.02
CA VAL A 108 5.28 -6.35 8.78
C VAL A 108 5.29 -7.53 7.79
N THR A 109 6.31 -8.40 7.87
CA THR A 109 6.41 -9.59 7.03
C THR A 109 5.65 -10.82 7.56
N GLN A 110 5.06 -10.72 8.75
CA GLN A 110 4.23 -11.78 9.31
C GLN A 110 2.84 -11.81 8.66
N PRO A 111 2.08 -12.91 8.80
CA PRO A 111 0.68 -12.96 8.44
C PRO A 111 -0.10 -11.77 9.03
N VAL A 112 -1.07 -11.26 8.29
CA VAL A 112 -1.80 -10.04 8.68
C VAL A 112 -2.55 -10.22 9.99
N GLU A 113 -3.15 -11.40 10.21
CA GLU A 113 -3.80 -11.73 11.49
C GLU A 113 -2.83 -11.63 12.66
N GLU A 114 -1.62 -12.20 12.52
CA GLU A 114 -0.61 -12.20 13.57
C GLU A 114 -0.11 -10.78 13.86
N LEU A 115 0.23 -10.01 12.83
CA LEU A 115 0.63 -8.60 12.95
C LEU A 115 -0.45 -7.78 13.66
N MET A 116 -1.71 -7.93 13.25
CA MET A 116 -2.86 -7.25 13.85
C MET A 116 -3.04 -7.64 15.32
N GLY A 117 -2.90 -8.92 15.65
CA GLY A 117 -2.89 -9.43 17.01
C GLY A 117 -1.80 -8.77 17.86
N GLN A 118 -0.58 -8.63 17.33
CA GLN A 118 0.54 -7.95 18.00
C GLN A 118 0.26 -6.46 18.20
N VAL A 119 -0.32 -5.79 17.21
CA VAL A 119 -0.76 -4.38 17.35
C VAL A 119 -1.71 -4.23 18.53
N MET A 120 -2.73 -5.08 18.63
CA MET A 120 -3.73 -5.00 19.71
C MET A 120 -3.16 -5.28 21.10
N VAL A 121 -2.25 -6.26 21.20
CA VAL A 121 -1.59 -6.61 22.47
C VAL A 121 -0.62 -5.50 22.91
N LYS A 122 0.29 -5.09 22.01
CA LYS A 122 1.33 -4.10 22.35
C LYS A 122 0.75 -2.70 22.62
N THR A 123 -0.34 -2.34 21.96
CA THR A 123 -1.05 -1.08 22.22
C THR A 123 -1.96 -1.13 23.44
N ALA A 124 -2.24 -2.32 23.98
CA ALA A 124 -3.27 -2.58 24.97
C ALA A 124 -4.68 -2.12 24.53
N TYR A 125 -4.93 -2.05 23.21
CA TYR A 125 -6.22 -1.57 22.68
C TYR A 125 -7.35 -2.56 23.03
N ARG A 126 -7.08 -3.86 22.91
CA ARG A 126 -8.05 -4.91 23.25
C ARG A 126 -8.38 -4.90 24.74
N ASP A 127 -7.38 -4.80 25.61
CA ASP A 127 -7.56 -4.79 27.06
C ASP A 127 -8.38 -3.59 27.53
N LEU A 128 -8.19 -2.45 26.90
CA LEU A 128 -8.94 -1.23 27.19
C LEU A 128 -10.44 -1.41 26.93
N LEU A 129 -10.82 -2.11 25.85
CA LEU A 129 -12.22 -2.38 25.53
C LEU A 129 -12.78 -3.54 26.35
N ALA A 130 -12.01 -4.62 26.53
CA ALA A 130 -12.44 -5.80 27.28
C ALA A 130 -12.71 -5.51 28.76
N ASN A 131 -11.98 -4.56 29.36
CA ASN A 131 -12.14 -4.17 30.76
C ASN A 131 -13.23 -3.10 30.96
N SER A 132 -13.97 -2.72 29.94
CA SER A 132 -15.05 -1.75 30.02
C SER A 132 -16.41 -2.44 30.17
N ASP A 133 -17.22 -2.00 31.13
CA ASP A 133 -18.59 -2.49 31.35
C ASP A 133 -19.61 -1.84 30.38
N LYS A 134 -19.14 -0.97 29.46
CA LYS A 134 -20.02 -0.27 28.52
C LYS A 134 -20.36 -1.17 27.34
N GLU A 135 -21.64 -1.27 27.03
CA GLU A 135 -22.15 -2.03 25.89
C GLU A 135 -21.51 -1.57 24.55
N GLU A 136 -21.29 -0.27 24.42
CA GLU A 136 -20.61 0.32 23.26
C GLU A 136 -19.15 -0.21 23.07
N ASP A 137 -18.41 -0.37 24.16
CA ASP A 137 -17.03 -0.87 24.10
C ASP A 137 -16.99 -2.39 23.84
N GLN A 138 -17.99 -3.14 24.33
CA GLN A 138 -18.17 -4.55 23.96
C GLN A 138 -18.49 -4.73 22.47
N GLN A 139 -19.34 -3.83 21.91
CA GLN A 139 -19.61 -3.84 20.47
C GLN A 139 -18.36 -3.51 19.65
N ARG A 140 -17.53 -2.56 20.11
CA ARG A 140 -16.25 -2.25 19.46
C ARG A 140 -15.29 -3.44 19.51
N LEU A 141 -15.25 -4.17 20.62
CA LEU A 141 -14.44 -5.38 20.75
C LEU A 141 -14.89 -6.44 19.73
N ALA A 142 -16.21 -6.66 19.60
CA ALA A 142 -16.75 -7.58 18.60
C ALA A 142 -16.37 -7.18 17.17
N ASN A 143 -16.38 -5.87 16.86
CA ASN A 143 -15.95 -5.38 15.54
C ASN A 143 -14.46 -5.63 15.27
N ILE A 144 -13.62 -5.54 16.31
CA ILE A 144 -12.19 -5.86 16.18
C ILE A 144 -11.98 -7.37 15.99
N ASP A 145 -12.72 -8.22 16.69
CA ASP A 145 -12.66 -9.66 16.52
C ASP A 145 -13.15 -10.09 15.12
N GLU A 146 -14.12 -9.37 14.54
CA GLU A 146 -14.56 -9.54 13.14
C GLU A 146 -13.46 -9.13 12.15
N LEU A 147 -12.76 -8.02 12.39
CA LEU A 147 -11.63 -7.59 11.57
C LEU A 147 -10.46 -8.59 11.59
N LEU A 148 -10.18 -9.21 12.76
CA LEU A 148 -9.21 -10.30 12.87
C LEU A 148 -9.62 -11.53 12.06
N SER A 149 -10.92 -11.85 12.06
CA SER A 149 -11.43 -12.98 11.27
C SER A 149 -11.27 -12.70 9.77
N ALA A 150 -11.53 -11.48 9.32
CA ALA A 150 -11.30 -11.09 7.92
C ALA A 150 -9.80 -11.14 7.55
N ALA A 151 -8.90 -10.75 8.46
CA ALA A 151 -7.46 -10.86 8.22
C ALA A 151 -7.00 -12.33 8.11
N ARG A 152 -7.55 -13.22 8.94
CA ARG A 152 -7.29 -14.66 8.86
C ARG A 152 -7.79 -15.26 7.56
N GLU A 153 -9.02 -14.94 7.15
CA GLU A 153 -9.59 -15.40 5.88
C GLU A 153 -8.70 -14.96 4.71
N TYR A 154 -8.22 -13.73 4.73
CA TYR A 154 -7.29 -13.21 3.74
C TYR A 154 -5.96 -13.99 3.72
N ASP A 155 -5.35 -14.23 4.90
CA ASP A 155 -4.10 -14.99 5.01
C ASP A 155 -4.28 -16.43 4.53
N ASP A 156 -5.44 -17.06 4.80
CA ASP A 156 -5.77 -18.42 4.35
C ASP A 156 -6.01 -18.50 2.84
N GLU A 157 -6.60 -17.46 2.23
CA GLU A 157 -6.94 -17.40 0.81
C GLU A 157 -5.71 -17.08 -0.06
N VAL A 158 -4.91 -16.09 0.33
CA VAL A 158 -3.83 -15.54 -0.49
C VAL A 158 -2.46 -16.14 -0.14
N GLY A 159 -2.30 -16.67 1.08
CA GLY A 159 -1.06 -17.26 1.57
C GLY A 159 0.07 -16.24 1.71
N GLU A 160 1.33 -16.71 1.59
CA GLU A 160 2.52 -15.88 1.81
C GLU A 160 2.71 -14.76 0.77
N GLU A 161 2.05 -14.84 -0.39
CA GLU A 161 2.21 -13.87 -1.48
C GLU A 161 1.43 -12.57 -1.26
N GLY A 162 0.37 -12.59 -0.44
CA GLY A 162 -0.53 -11.44 -0.26
C GLY A 162 0.05 -10.30 0.57
N GLY A 163 0.56 -10.62 1.73
CA GLY A 163 1.15 -9.66 2.66
C GLY A 163 0.23 -8.52 3.12
N LEU A 164 0.79 -7.62 3.93
CA LEU A 164 0.05 -6.49 4.50
C LEU A 164 -0.49 -5.52 3.44
N GLU A 165 0.29 -5.25 2.38
CA GLU A 165 -0.10 -4.31 1.33
C GLU A 165 -1.37 -4.75 0.60
N GLY A 166 -1.47 -6.03 0.21
CA GLY A 166 -2.65 -6.57 -0.46
C GLY A 166 -3.89 -6.57 0.42
N PHE A 167 -3.75 -6.88 1.72
CA PHE A 167 -4.86 -6.77 2.68
C PHE A 167 -5.39 -5.34 2.79
N LEU A 168 -4.50 -4.35 2.91
CA LEU A 168 -4.88 -2.95 3.00
C LEU A 168 -5.55 -2.45 1.71
N GLU A 169 -5.10 -2.90 0.55
CA GLU A 169 -5.73 -2.61 -0.73
C GLU A 169 -7.16 -3.18 -0.77
N GLN A 170 -7.34 -4.45 -0.41
CA GLN A 170 -8.67 -5.08 -0.34
C GLN A 170 -9.60 -4.37 0.64
N ALA A 171 -9.13 -4.03 1.85
CA ALA A 171 -9.90 -3.30 2.85
C ALA A 171 -10.31 -1.90 2.36
N SER A 172 -9.44 -1.21 1.60
CA SER A 172 -9.72 0.10 1.00
C SER A 172 -10.80 0.01 -0.08
N LEU A 173 -10.76 -1.01 -0.93
CA LEU A 173 -11.75 -1.23 -1.98
C LEU A 173 -13.18 -1.36 -1.42
N VAL A 174 -13.33 -2.08 -0.30
CA VAL A 174 -14.63 -2.25 0.36
C VAL A 174 -15.10 -0.96 1.03
N ALA A 175 -14.17 -0.17 1.59
CA ALA A 175 -14.48 1.07 2.33
C ALA A 175 -14.94 2.22 1.41
N ASP A 176 -14.47 2.27 0.16
CA ASP A 176 -14.67 3.41 -0.74
C ASP A 176 -15.98 3.36 -1.55
N THR A 177 -16.61 2.21 -1.67
CA THR A 177 -17.85 2.05 -2.46
C THR A 177 -19.02 2.87 -1.94
N ASP A 178 -19.06 3.26 -0.65
CA ASP A 178 -20.18 4.00 -0.04
C ASP A 178 -19.94 5.53 0.12
N ALA A 179 -18.74 6.03 -0.14
CA ALA A 179 -18.43 7.45 0.09
C ALA A 179 -18.87 8.38 -1.05
N LEU A 180 -19.47 7.85 -2.11
CA LEU A 180 -19.92 8.61 -3.28
C LEU A 180 -21.27 9.30 -3.05
N HIS A 181 -21.36 10.17 -2.04
CA HIS A 181 -22.43 11.14 -1.96
C HIS A 181 -22.16 12.30 -2.93
N THR A 182 -22.96 12.38 -3.98
CA THR A 182 -22.86 13.24 -5.17
C THR A 182 -23.14 14.75 -4.94
N GLU A 183 -23.11 15.26 -3.72
CA GLU A 183 -23.54 16.65 -3.44
C GLU A 183 -22.42 17.68 -3.30
N ASN A 184 -21.16 17.35 -3.63
CA ASN A 184 -20.07 18.31 -3.49
C ASN A 184 -19.18 18.34 -4.75
N ASP A 185 -18.79 19.56 -5.17
CA ASP A 185 -17.72 19.83 -6.16
C ASP A 185 -16.38 19.26 -5.66
N LYS A 186 -16.21 17.94 -5.71
CA LYS A 186 -15.01 17.23 -5.26
C LYS A 186 -14.46 16.37 -6.38
N ILE A 187 -13.14 16.34 -6.48
CA ILE A 187 -12.45 15.34 -7.29
C ILE A 187 -12.39 14.05 -6.48
N THR A 188 -12.88 12.96 -7.05
CA THR A 188 -12.81 11.64 -6.43
C THR A 188 -11.54 10.92 -6.89
N LEU A 189 -10.73 10.45 -5.96
CA LEU A 189 -9.54 9.64 -6.22
C LEU A 189 -9.84 8.21 -5.78
N MET A 190 -9.58 7.24 -6.66
CA MET A 190 -9.79 5.82 -6.38
C MET A 190 -8.84 4.95 -7.21
N THR A 191 -8.73 3.68 -6.85
CA THR A 191 -8.02 2.69 -7.67
C THR A 191 -8.91 2.23 -8.83
N LEU A 192 -8.30 1.62 -9.88
CA LEU A 192 -9.07 1.03 -10.98
C LEU A 192 -10.01 -0.08 -10.51
N HIS A 193 -9.62 -0.85 -9.49
CA HIS A 193 -10.47 -1.89 -8.91
C HIS A 193 -11.71 -1.30 -8.24
N ALA A 194 -11.56 -0.22 -7.48
CA ALA A 194 -12.65 0.47 -6.80
C ALA A 194 -13.65 1.14 -7.77
N ALA A 195 -13.23 1.39 -9.01
CA ALA A 195 -14.09 2.01 -10.02
C ALA A 195 -15.13 1.06 -10.63
N LYS A 196 -15.07 -0.24 -10.32
CA LYS A 196 -16.01 -1.23 -10.87
C LYS A 196 -17.46 -0.92 -10.42
N GLY A 197 -18.37 -0.78 -11.40
CA GLY A 197 -19.79 -0.51 -11.15
C GLY A 197 -20.14 0.96 -10.96
N LEU A 198 -19.16 1.87 -10.96
CA LEU A 198 -19.38 3.31 -10.90
C LEU A 198 -19.29 3.92 -12.31
N GLU A 199 -19.83 5.12 -12.51
CA GLU A 199 -19.77 5.87 -13.77
C GLU A 199 -19.59 7.35 -13.45
N PHE A 200 -18.80 8.04 -14.29
CA PHE A 200 -18.45 9.45 -14.08
C PHE A 200 -18.45 10.20 -15.41
N PRO A 201 -18.93 11.46 -15.44
CA PRO A 201 -18.88 12.28 -16.65
C PRO A 201 -17.44 12.40 -17.21
N CYS A 202 -16.44 12.59 -16.33
CA CYS A 202 -15.05 12.74 -16.70
C CYS A 202 -14.17 11.78 -15.90
N VAL A 203 -13.32 11.01 -16.57
CA VAL A 203 -12.37 10.06 -15.94
C VAL A 203 -10.94 10.38 -16.37
N TYR A 204 -10.06 10.49 -15.40
CA TYR A 204 -8.63 10.68 -15.58
C TYR A 204 -7.90 9.44 -15.06
N ILE A 205 -7.35 8.60 -15.95
CA ILE A 205 -6.50 7.47 -15.56
C ILE A 205 -5.04 7.95 -15.62
N VAL A 206 -4.41 7.99 -14.47
CA VAL A 206 -3.01 8.43 -14.35
C VAL A 206 -2.06 7.25 -14.31
N ALA A 207 -0.78 7.51 -14.58
CA ALA A 207 0.28 6.51 -14.52
C ALA A 207 0.08 5.31 -15.47
N CYS A 208 -0.36 5.59 -16.71
CA CYS A 208 -0.49 4.58 -17.77
C CYS A 208 0.90 4.18 -18.31
N GLU A 209 1.76 3.68 -17.46
CA GLU A 209 3.16 3.35 -17.72
C GLU A 209 3.41 1.86 -17.53
N ASP A 210 4.35 1.34 -18.30
CA ASP A 210 4.83 -0.03 -18.11
C ASP A 210 5.42 -0.22 -16.70
N ASN A 211 5.22 -1.39 -16.10
CA ASN A 211 5.51 -1.72 -14.70
C ASN A 211 4.51 -1.15 -13.65
N LEU A 212 3.59 -0.27 -14.06
CA LEU A 212 2.45 0.17 -13.23
C LEU A 212 1.14 -0.37 -13.80
N ILE A 213 0.94 -0.29 -15.11
CA ILE A 213 -0.16 -0.89 -15.85
C ILE A 213 0.42 -1.52 -17.13
N PRO A 214 0.60 -2.84 -17.21
CA PRO A 214 0.44 -3.86 -16.15
C PRO A 214 1.47 -3.72 -15.04
N HIS A 215 1.08 -4.15 -13.82
CA HIS A 215 2.00 -4.15 -12.69
C HIS A 215 3.19 -5.09 -12.95
N SER A 216 4.39 -4.72 -12.47
CA SER A 216 5.62 -5.48 -12.72
C SER A 216 5.56 -6.95 -12.29
N ARG A 217 4.81 -7.27 -11.24
CA ARG A 217 4.63 -8.65 -10.74
C ARG A 217 3.83 -9.52 -11.71
N SER A 218 2.88 -8.92 -12.45
CA SER A 218 1.99 -9.64 -13.36
C SER A 218 2.65 -10.04 -14.69
N LYS A 219 3.83 -9.48 -15.01
CA LYS A 219 4.47 -9.63 -16.32
C LYS A 219 4.89 -11.07 -16.69
N ASN A 220 5.16 -11.89 -15.69
CA ASN A 220 5.62 -13.27 -15.91
C ASN A 220 4.47 -14.28 -16.04
N ASP A 221 3.22 -13.84 -15.88
CA ASP A 221 2.04 -14.69 -15.92
C ASP A 221 1.03 -14.15 -16.94
N PRO A 222 0.78 -14.87 -18.06
CA PRO A 222 -0.17 -14.45 -19.08
C PRO A 222 -1.59 -14.22 -18.55
N ASP A 223 -2.04 -15.00 -17.58
CA ASP A 223 -3.39 -14.86 -17.02
C ASP A 223 -3.50 -13.58 -16.17
N GLN A 224 -2.44 -13.23 -15.44
CA GLN A 224 -2.37 -11.97 -14.70
C GLN A 224 -2.27 -10.76 -15.65
N ILE A 225 -1.56 -10.85 -16.76
CA ILE A 225 -1.54 -9.80 -17.79
C ILE A 225 -2.94 -9.56 -18.36
N GLU A 226 -3.71 -10.61 -18.60
CA GLU A 226 -5.10 -10.48 -19.07
C GLU A 226 -6.00 -9.81 -18.01
N GLU A 227 -5.78 -10.10 -16.73
CA GLU A 227 -6.53 -9.46 -15.66
C GLU A 227 -6.19 -7.97 -15.54
N GLU A 228 -4.92 -7.60 -15.63
CA GLU A 228 -4.48 -6.19 -15.67
C GLU A 228 -5.07 -5.44 -16.89
N ARG A 229 -5.18 -6.12 -18.05
CA ARG A 229 -5.85 -5.56 -19.24
C ARG A 229 -7.33 -5.34 -18.98
N ARG A 230 -8.02 -6.30 -18.34
CA ARG A 230 -9.43 -6.15 -17.96
C ARG A 230 -9.62 -5.02 -16.97
N LEU A 231 -8.69 -4.86 -16.04
CA LEU A 231 -8.72 -3.79 -15.06
C LEU A 231 -8.63 -2.41 -15.72
N LEU A 232 -7.70 -2.22 -16.66
CA LEU A 232 -7.62 -0.98 -17.44
C LEU A 232 -8.89 -0.76 -18.25
N PHE A 233 -9.44 -1.81 -18.89
CA PHE A 233 -10.71 -1.72 -19.62
C PHE A 233 -11.88 -1.30 -18.71
N VAL A 234 -11.95 -1.83 -17.49
CA VAL A 234 -12.94 -1.38 -16.49
C VAL A 234 -12.79 0.11 -16.22
N GLY A 235 -11.57 0.62 -15.99
CA GLY A 235 -11.34 2.05 -15.79
C GLY A 235 -11.76 2.91 -16.98
N ILE A 236 -11.40 2.51 -18.19
CA ILE A 236 -11.78 3.22 -19.43
C ILE A 236 -13.30 3.30 -19.58
N THR A 237 -14.00 2.20 -19.29
CA THR A 237 -15.47 2.14 -19.43
C THR A 237 -16.23 2.86 -18.31
N ARG A 238 -15.54 3.51 -17.37
CA ARG A 238 -16.19 4.34 -16.34
C ARG A 238 -16.51 5.75 -16.83
N ALA A 239 -15.93 6.19 -17.94
CA ALA A 239 -16.17 7.50 -18.49
C ALA A 239 -17.46 7.53 -19.31
N GLU A 240 -18.35 8.49 -18.98
CA GLU A 240 -19.58 8.76 -19.73
C GLU A 240 -19.34 9.72 -20.89
N GLU A 241 -18.54 10.78 -20.67
CA GLU A 241 -18.33 11.86 -21.64
C GLU A 241 -16.87 12.05 -22.02
N GLU A 242 -15.96 12.12 -21.04
CA GLU A 242 -14.54 12.41 -21.27
C GLU A 242 -13.63 11.43 -20.56
N LEU A 243 -12.67 10.88 -21.31
CA LEU A 243 -11.60 10.02 -20.80
C LEU A 243 -10.25 10.64 -21.09
N GLN A 244 -9.42 10.81 -20.09
CA GLN A 244 -8.04 11.23 -20.24
C GLN A 244 -7.10 10.18 -19.63
N LEU A 245 -6.14 9.72 -20.45
CA LEU A 245 -5.07 8.82 -20.03
C LEU A 245 -3.78 9.61 -19.95
N SER A 246 -3.01 9.47 -18.89
CA SER A 246 -1.74 10.19 -18.75
C SER A 246 -0.60 9.28 -18.33
N LEU A 247 0.59 9.60 -18.84
CA LEU A 247 1.85 8.95 -18.49
C LEU A 247 2.94 10.02 -18.29
N ALA A 248 3.93 9.71 -17.47
CA ALA A 248 5.09 10.56 -17.26
C ALA A 248 6.30 9.99 -18.01
N HIS A 249 7.24 10.84 -18.44
CA HIS A 249 8.53 10.38 -19.01
C HIS A 249 9.54 9.95 -17.95
N TYR A 250 9.40 10.50 -16.76
CA TYR A 250 10.22 10.18 -15.59
C TYR A 250 9.35 10.11 -14.36
N ARG A 251 9.66 9.18 -13.48
CA ARG A 251 8.98 9.03 -12.20
C ARG A 251 9.98 8.87 -11.07
N THR A 252 9.80 9.65 -10.02
CA THR A 252 10.59 9.53 -8.80
C THR A 252 9.97 8.46 -7.90
N LEU A 253 10.68 7.36 -7.71
CA LEU A 253 10.28 6.30 -6.78
C LEU A 253 11.39 6.14 -5.73
N ARG A 254 11.02 6.20 -4.45
CA ARG A 254 11.94 6.05 -3.32
C ARG A 254 13.17 6.97 -3.40
N GLY A 255 12.96 8.21 -3.91
CA GLY A 255 14.01 9.22 -4.02
C GLY A 255 14.96 9.06 -5.22
N SER A 256 14.71 8.13 -6.13
CA SER A 256 15.46 7.96 -7.38
C SER A 256 14.55 8.20 -8.59
N ASP A 257 15.08 8.87 -9.60
CA ASP A 257 14.36 9.16 -10.84
C ASP A 257 14.60 8.05 -11.85
N PHE A 258 13.51 7.48 -12.36
CA PHE A 258 13.54 6.44 -13.38
C PHE A 258 12.84 6.91 -14.65
N PRO A 259 13.41 6.64 -15.84
CA PRO A 259 12.69 6.81 -17.08
C PRO A 259 11.54 5.79 -17.14
N THR A 260 10.40 6.21 -17.67
CA THR A 260 9.22 5.38 -17.84
C THR A 260 8.95 5.15 -19.31
N SER A 261 8.26 4.08 -19.64
CA SER A 261 7.72 3.78 -20.97
C SER A 261 6.21 3.68 -20.92
N ALA A 262 5.54 3.95 -22.03
CA ALA A 262 4.10 3.83 -22.12
C ALA A 262 3.65 2.39 -21.84
N SER A 263 2.50 2.24 -21.20
CA SER A 263 1.85 0.94 -21.05
C SER A 263 1.65 0.26 -22.41
N PRO A 264 1.99 -1.03 -22.57
CA PRO A 264 1.72 -1.76 -23.81
C PRO A 264 0.23 -1.78 -24.18
N PHE A 265 -0.66 -1.70 -23.20
CA PHE A 265 -2.11 -1.65 -23.44
C PHE A 265 -2.58 -0.38 -24.16
N LEU A 266 -1.83 0.73 -24.05
CA LEU A 266 -2.13 1.94 -24.82
C LEU A 266 -1.95 1.74 -26.34
N LEU A 267 -1.13 0.77 -26.76
CA LEU A 267 -0.95 0.44 -28.16
C LEU A 267 -2.16 -0.31 -28.77
N GLU A 268 -2.99 -0.89 -27.91
CA GLU A 268 -4.20 -1.61 -28.29
C GLU A 268 -5.40 -0.67 -28.53
N LEU A 269 -5.28 0.61 -28.11
CA LEU A 269 -6.35 1.59 -28.23
C LEU A 269 -6.42 2.15 -29.68
N PRO A 270 -7.63 2.49 -30.15
CA PRO A 270 -7.84 3.01 -31.51
C PRO A 270 -7.29 4.44 -31.65
N ARG A 271 -6.10 4.58 -32.19
CA ARG A 271 -5.38 5.86 -32.32
C ARG A 271 -6.15 6.94 -33.10
N GLU A 272 -6.94 6.53 -34.06
CA GLU A 272 -7.74 7.44 -34.89
C GLU A 272 -8.80 8.21 -34.08
N GLN A 273 -9.11 7.69 -32.88
CA GLN A 273 -10.10 8.26 -31.96
C GLN A 273 -9.45 8.98 -30.77
N MET A 274 -8.11 9.07 -30.73
CA MET A 274 -7.36 9.67 -29.62
C MET A 274 -6.78 11.02 -30.05
N ASP A 275 -6.92 12.03 -29.15
CA ASP A 275 -6.17 13.28 -29.23
C ASP A 275 -4.91 13.15 -28.36
N VAL A 276 -3.75 12.93 -28.96
CA VAL A 276 -2.48 12.75 -28.26
C VAL A 276 -1.77 14.08 -28.09
N ARG A 277 -1.51 14.49 -26.85
CA ARG A 277 -0.82 15.75 -26.51
C ARG A 277 0.42 15.46 -25.67
N ASP A 278 1.55 16.00 -26.10
CA ASP A 278 2.73 16.07 -25.26
C ASP A 278 2.69 17.38 -24.44
N MET A 279 2.52 17.23 -23.13
CA MET A 279 2.49 18.34 -22.15
C MET A 279 3.89 18.63 -21.59
N GLY A 280 4.95 18.09 -22.18
CA GLY A 280 6.33 18.28 -21.74
C GLY A 280 6.70 19.76 -21.67
N LEU A 281 7.25 20.19 -20.54
CA LEU A 281 7.79 21.52 -20.29
C LEU A 281 8.97 21.80 -21.25
N GLY A 282 8.66 22.32 -22.43
CA GLY A 282 9.61 23.00 -23.32
C GLY A 282 10.66 22.06 -23.96
N SER A 283 10.46 21.78 -25.22
CA SER A 283 11.43 21.38 -26.26
C SER A 283 12.90 21.23 -25.80
N ARG A 284 13.24 20.08 -25.26
CA ARG A 284 14.63 19.64 -25.13
C ARG A 284 14.85 18.16 -25.48
N PHE A 285 13.80 17.48 -25.87
CA PHE A 285 13.91 16.16 -26.46
C PHE A 285 13.05 16.14 -27.71
N ASP A 286 13.70 16.17 -28.87
CA ASP A 286 13.11 15.67 -30.09
C ASP A 286 12.66 14.25 -29.75
N LEU A 287 11.34 14.06 -29.65
CA LEU A 287 10.78 12.72 -29.65
C LEU A 287 11.25 12.09 -30.95
N PRO A 288 12.00 10.99 -30.94
CA PRO A 288 12.14 10.20 -32.14
C PRO A 288 10.71 9.85 -32.55
N ASP A 289 10.39 10.10 -33.82
CA ASP A 289 9.12 9.73 -34.43
C ASP A 289 8.71 8.36 -33.90
N PHE A 290 7.72 8.36 -33.00
CA PHE A 290 7.30 7.17 -32.27
C PHE A 290 6.41 6.32 -33.17
N MET A 291 6.86 6.08 -34.39
CA MET A 291 6.38 5.04 -35.30
C MET A 291 7.41 4.73 -36.40
N PRO A 292 7.93 3.55 -36.45
CA PRO A 292 8.22 2.95 -37.77
C PRO A 292 6.91 2.47 -38.37
N GLU A 293 6.48 3.05 -39.50
CA GLU A 293 5.76 2.33 -40.47
C GLU A 293 6.68 1.17 -40.89
N THR A 294 6.18 -0.03 -40.81
CA THR A 294 6.70 -1.30 -41.34
C THR A 294 7.23 -2.31 -40.33
N ASP A 295 6.68 -3.49 -40.43
CA ASP A 295 7.14 -4.84 -40.12
C ASP A 295 8.59 -4.94 -39.59
N VAL A 296 8.77 -4.75 -38.29
CA VAL A 296 9.97 -5.15 -37.58
C VAL A 296 9.56 -6.12 -36.47
N GLU A 297 9.95 -7.39 -36.65
CA GLU A 297 9.98 -8.35 -35.55
C GLU A 297 10.73 -7.72 -34.39
N MET A 298 9.99 -7.31 -33.35
CA MET A 298 10.59 -6.80 -32.10
C MET A 298 11.15 -8.00 -31.34
N THR A 299 12.44 -8.22 -31.48
CA THR A 299 13.20 -8.98 -30.50
C THR A 299 13.39 -8.09 -29.28
N PHE A 300 12.72 -8.42 -28.18
CA PHE A 300 12.94 -7.80 -26.89
C PHE A 300 14.30 -8.26 -26.35
N GLU A 301 15.34 -7.48 -26.58
CA GLU A 301 16.54 -7.58 -25.76
C GLU A 301 16.26 -6.87 -24.41
N THR A 302 16.05 -7.66 -23.38
CA THR A 302 15.98 -7.15 -22.01
C THR A 302 17.37 -6.69 -21.59
N PRO A 303 17.59 -5.45 -21.12
CA PRO A 303 18.90 -4.94 -20.67
C PRO A 303 19.39 -5.55 -19.35
N TRP A 304 18.92 -6.74 -18.98
CA TRP A 304 19.15 -7.31 -17.66
C TRP A 304 19.73 -8.72 -17.71
N GLU A 305 20.38 -9.10 -18.81
CA GLU A 305 21.31 -10.22 -18.86
C GLU A 305 22.73 -9.73 -18.56
N GLY A 306 22.97 -9.34 -17.31
CA GLY A 306 24.29 -9.27 -16.75
C GLY A 306 24.64 -10.65 -16.22
N ASP A 307 25.51 -11.36 -16.94
CA ASP A 307 26.13 -12.62 -16.53
C ASP A 307 26.71 -12.51 -15.12
N ALA A 308 25.96 -12.99 -14.14
CA ALA A 308 26.54 -13.37 -12.86
C ALA A 308 26.89 -14.86 -12.95
N ASP A 309 28.07 -15.10 -13.53
CA ASP A 309 28.74 -16.40 -13.49
C ASP A 309 29.12 -16.71 -12.03
N PHE A 310 28.21 -17.36 -11.32
CA PHE A 310 28.46 -17.97 -10.02
C PHE A 310 28.94 -19.41 -10.25
N SER A 311 30.17 -19.55 -10.72
CA SER A 311 30.88 -20.82 -10.61
C SER A 311 31.21 -21.07 -9.14
N ALA A 312 30.34 -21.82 -8.49
CA ALA A 312 30.64 -22.46 -7.21
C ALA A 312 31.61 -23.62 -7.45
N ASP A 313 32.89 -23.37 -7.28
CA ASP A 313 33.87 -24.43 -7.07
C ASP A 313 34.84 -23.99 -5.96
N SER A 314 34.57 -24.45 -4.77
CA SER A 314 35.55 -24.71 -3.72
C SER A 314 34.92 -25.55 -2.61
N SER A 315 35.04 -26.87 -2.78
CA SER A 315 34.90 -27.83 -1.69
C SER A 315 35.99 -27.55 -0.65
N PRO A 316 35.70 -27.53 0.65
CA PRO A 316 36.73 -27.51 1.66
C PRO A 316 37.37 -28.92 1.76
N GLU A 317 38.67 -28.98 1.59
CA GLU A 317 39.49 -30.14 1.89
C GLU A 317 39.31 -30.54 3.37
N GLU A 318 38.99 -31.81 3.57
CA GLU A 318 39.03 -32.47 4.87
C GLU A 318 40.52 -32.54 5.33
N GLU A 319 40.90 -31.76 6.31
CA GLU A 319 42.12 -32.02 7.08
C GLU A 319 41.87 -33.20 8.04
N VAL A 320 42.45 -34.31 7.67
CA VAL A 320 42.55 -35.50 8.51
C VAL A 320 43.61 -35.18 9.60
N TYR A 321 43.18 -35.03 10.84
CA TYR A 321 44.09 -35.05 11.99
C TYR A 321 44.35 -36.54 12.39
N ASP A 322 45.57 -36.95 12.09
CA ASP A 322 46.18 -38.16 12.62
C ASP A 322 46.38 -38.02 14.13
N ASP A 323 45.73 -38.89 14.87
CA ASP A 323 45.94 -39.13 16.29
C ASP A 323 47.12 -40.12 16.44
N GLN A 324 48.29 -39.65 16.85
CA GLN A 324 49.36 -40.45 17.40
C GLN A 324 49.89 -39.88 18.72
N GLY A 325 49.48 -40.45 19.74
CA GLY A 325 50.00 -40.95 20.92
C GLY A 325 51.40 -40.52 21.42
N ALA A 326 51.46 -40.29 22.72
CA ALA A 326 52.53 -40.60 23.64
C ALA A 326 52.21 -40.00 25.00
N ASN A 327 51.75 -40.68 25.89
CA ASN A 327 52.37 -41.40 27.00
C ASN A 327 53.65 -40.78 27.59
N SER A 328 53.62 -40.56 28.87
CA SER A 328 54.70 -40.40 29.86
C SER A 328 54.79 -39.05 30.56
N GLY A 329 54.58 -39.14 31.89
CA GLY A 329 55.06 -38.19 32.86
C GLY A 329 54.05 -37.82 33.89
#